data_82be695e321d257b3a79e0d836de56c9
#
_entry.id   82be695e321d257b3a79e0d836de56c9
#
_cell.length_a   1.000
_cell.length_b   1.000
_cell.length_c   1.000
_cell.angle_alpha   90.00
_cell.angle_beta   90.00
_cell.angle_gamma   90.00
#
_symmetry.space_group_name_H-M   'P 1'
#
loop_
_entity.id
_entity.type
_entity.pdbx_description
1 polymer ?
#
loop_
_entity_poly.entity_id
_entity_poly.type
_entity_poly.pdbx_seq_one_letter_code
_entity_poly.pdbx_strand_id
1 'polypeptide(L)'
;CTSNGQAEVGFIGRVLLNAFNAWEYGWECNREDLKANSTKVFDSYLKNGFTEAGFFKESVNFDKNSEDPVHSIRRQSEGLYAIFHFLAYEKEKGRKHPEWEQRLKKMLDMFLQLQNADGSFPRKFRDDFTIVDKSGGSTPSATLPLVMGYKYFKDKRYLDSAKRTAGYLEKELISKADYFSST
;
A
#
# COMPACT_ATOMS: atom_id res chain seq x y z
N CYS A 1 -7.55 19.81 -1.27
CA CYS A 1 -9.00 19.78 -1.61
C CYS A 1 -9.21 20.50 -2.92
N THR A 2 -10.03 19.93 -3.77
CA THR A 2 -10.53 20.58 -4.97
C THR A 2 -11.74 21.47 -4.63
N SER A 3 -12.12 22.39 -5.52
CA SER A 3 -13.25 23.29 -5.31
C SER A 3 -14.62 22.62 -5.11
N ASN A 4 -14.71 21.30 -5.33
CA ASN A 4 -15.90 20.46 -5.17
C ASN A 4 -15.86 19.56 -3.92
N GLY A 5 -15.06 19.90 -2.91
CA GLY A 5 -14.93 19.14 -1.66
C GLY A 5 -14.19 17.83 -1.79
N GLN A 6 -13.70 17.49 -2.97
CA GLN A 6 -12.97 16.23 -3.20
C GLN A 6 -11.51 16.36 -2.80
N ALA A 7 -11.03 15.42 -2.01
CA ALA A 7 -9.62 15.25 -1.70
C ALA A 7 -9.14 13.91 -2.24
N GLU A 8 -8.10 13.95 -3.05
CA GLU A 8 -7.37 12.76 -3.42
C GLU A 8 -6.41 12.39 -2.29
N VAL A 9 -6.81 11.42 -1.50
CA VAL A 9 -5.93 10.78 -0.51
C VAL A 9 -5.14 9.63 -1.13
N GLY A 10 -5.30 9.42 -2.43
CA GLY A 10 -4.68 8.34 -3.21
C GLY A 10 -3.16 8.46 -3.39
N PHE A 11 -2.56 9.54 -2.94
CA PHE A 11 -1.10 9.64 -2.79
C PHE A 11 -0.62 9.10 -1.44
N ILE A 12 -1.32 8.11 -0.92
CA ILE A 12 -1.11 7.48 0.39
C ILE A 12 0.34 7.11 0.59
N GLY A 13 0.95 6.43 -0.39
CA GLY A 13 2.34 6.01 -0.34
C GLY A 13 3.29 7.19 -0.17
N ARG A 14 3.07 8.29 -0.88
CA ARG A 14 3.91 9.49 -0.77
C ARG A 14 3.74 10.20 0.57
N VAL A 15 2.50 10.33 1.05
CA VAL A 15 2.23 10.97 2.35
C VAL A 15 2.83 10.15 3.48
N LEU A 16 2.61 8.84 3.50
CA LEU A 16 3.15 7.95 4.53
C LEU A 16 4.67 7.82 4.46
N LEU A 17 5.25 7.78 3.25
CA LEU A 17 6.70 7.75 3.08
C LEU A 17 7.36 9.05 3.53
N ASN A 18 6.75 10.21 3.23
CA ASN A 18 7.24 11.50 3.73
C ASN A 18 7.12 11.59 5.25
N ALA A 19 6.04 11.08 5.83
CA ALA A 19 5.89 10.99 7.28
C ALA A 19 6.98 10.08 7.89
N PHE A 20 7.28 8.94 7.25
CA PHE A 20 8.36 8.06 7.69
C PHE A 20 9.74 8.75 7.60
N ASN A 21 10.06 9.39 6.48
CA ASN A 21 11.34 10.09 6.32
C ASN A 21 11.52 11.20 7.37
N ALA A 22 10.44 11.95 7.66
CA ALA A 22 10.47 12.96 8.71
C ALA A 22 10.59 12.33 10.11
N TRP A 23 9.97 11.17 10.35
CA TRP A 23 10.09 10.39 11.58
C TRP A 23 11.52 9.92 11.80
N GLU A 24 12.11 9.25 10.81
CA GLU A 24 13.47 8.74 10.85
C GLU A 24 14.46 9.88 11.10
N TYR A 25 14.41 10.95 10.30
CA TYR A 25 15.26 12.13 10.48
C TYR A 25 15.04 12.79 11.86
N GLY A 26 13.80 12.83 12.32
CA GLY A 26 13.44 13.34 13.65
C GLY A 26 14.14 12.59 14.78
N TRP A 27 14.23 11.28 14.67
CA TRP A 27 14.95 10.45 15.66
C TRP A 27 16.47 10.57 15.52
N GLU A 28 17.02 10.56 14.32
CA GLU A 28 18.48 10.63 14.10
C GLU A 28 19.05 12.02 14.43
N CYS A 29 18.25 13.09 14.30
CA CYS A 29 18.67 14.47 14.53
C CYS A 29 18.01 15.14 15.74
N ASN A 30 17.31 14.38 16.61
CA ASN A 30 16.62 14.90 17.79
C ASN A 30 15.64 16.06 17.51
N ARG A 31 14.89 15.98 16.38
CA ARG A 31 13.88 16.95 15.98
C ARG A 31 12.49 16.51 16.45
N GLU A 32 12.13 16.98 17.66
CA GLU A 32 10.84 16.63 18.30
C GLU A 32 9.63 17.09 17.49
N ASP A 33 9.74 18.23 16.82
CA ASP A 33 8.70 18.77 15.94
C ASP A 33 8.36 17.81 14.77
N LEU A 34 9.37 17.20 14.18
CA LEU A 34 9.19 16.24 13.08
C LEU A 34 8.61 14.92 13.59
N LYS A 35 9.07 14.43 14.75
CA LYS A 35 8.49 13.24 15.38
C LYS A 35 7.00 13.46 15.69
N ALA A 36 6.67 14.58 16.32
CA ALA A 36 5.29 14.91 16.68
C ALA A 36 4.38 15.04 15.44
N ASN A 37 4.87 15.67 14.36
CA ASN A 37 4.10 15.80 13.12
C ASN A 37 3.90 14.45 12.42
N SER A 38 4.94 13.61 12.36
CA SER A 38 4.84 12.27 11.79
C SER A 38 3.88 11.38 12.55
N THR A 39 3.91 11.42 13.91
CA THR A 39 2.95 10.71 14.76
C THR A 39 1.52 11.08 14.39
N LYS A 40 1.22 12.38 14.27
CA LYS A 40 -0.12 12.84 13.88
C LYS A 40 -0.57 12.27 12.52
N VAL A 41 0.35 12.16 11.57
CA VAL A 41 0.04 11.58 10.26
C VAL A 41 -0.27 10.09 10.40
N PHE A 42 0.59 9.31 11.07
CA PHE A 42 0.38 7.88 11.26
C PHE A 42 -0.91 7.59 12.02
N ASP A 43 -1.18 8.31 13.12
CA ASP A 43 -2.40 8.16 13.92
C ASP A 43 -3.66 8.51 13.12
N SER A 44 -3.59 9.58 12.32
CA SER A 44 -4.70 9.99 11.46
C SER A 44 -5.02 8.92 10.40
N TYR A 45 -3.99 8.35 9.76
CA TYR A 45 -4.18 7.28 8.79
C TYR A 45 -4.69 5.99 9.44
N LEU A 46 -4.14 5.61 10.59
CA LEU A 46 -4.59 4.41 11.31
C LEU A 46 -6.06 4.50 11.69
N LYS A 47 -6.51 5.70 12.08
CA LYS A 47 -7.90 5.97 12.51
C LYS A 47 -8.85 6.13 11.33
N ASN A 48 -8.45 6.86 10.27
CA ASN A 48 -9.37 7.36 9.26
C ASN A 48 -9.03 6.90 7.83
N GLY A 49 -7.85 6.36 7.61
CA GLY A 49 -7.30 6.10 6.28
C GLY A 49 -7.69 4.77 5.64
N PHE A 50 -8.54 3.97 6.31
CA PHE A 50 -8.96 2.66 5.80
C PHE A 50 -10.47 2.61 5.53
N THR A 51 -10.86 1.86 4.50
CA THR A 51 -12.26 1.46 4.26
C THR A 51 -12.69 0.41 5.29
N GLU A 52 -13.98 0.11 5.36
CA GLU A 52 -14.49 -0.98 6.21
C GLU A 52 -13.90 -2.35 5.82
N ALA A 53 -13.68 -2.59 4.54
CA ALA A 53 -13.02 -3.79 4.05
C ALA A 53 -11.56 -3.88 4.51
N GLY A 54 -10.88 -2.74 4.70
CA GLY A 54 -9.52 -2.64 5.21
C GLY A 54 -8.49 -2.23 4.16
N PHE A 55 -8.90 -1.77 2.98
CA PHE A 55 -8.04 -1.10 2.02
C PHE A 55 -7.77 0.35 2.41
N PHE A 56 -6.68 0.92 1.95
CA PHE A 56 -6.49 2.37 2.07
C PHE A 56 -7.54 3.12 1.24
N LYS A 57 -8.10 4.19 1.80
CA LYS A 57 -8.96 5.13 1.07
C LYS A 57 -8.13 5.89 0.03
N GLU A 58 -8.63 5.99 -1.20
CA GLU A 58 -7.92 6.65 -2.29
C GLU A 58 -8.48 8.01 -2.65
N SER A 59 -9.77 8.21 -2.53
CA SER A 59 -10.44 9.48 -2.77
C SER A 59 -11.61 9.64 -1.81
N VAL A 60 -11.72 10.83 -1.22
CA VAL A 60 -12.78 11.16 -0.26
C VAL A 60 -13.43 12.47 -0.70
N ASN A 61 -14.75 12.51 -0.70
CA ASN A 61 -15.52 13.72 -0.90
C ASN A 61 -16.08 14.19 0.46
N PHE A 62 -15.54 15.27 1.00
CA PHE A 62 -15.92 15.80 2.30
C PHE A 62 -17.32 16.42 2.30
N ASP A 63 -17.74 17.04 1.19
CA ASP A 63 -19.06 17.67 1.09
C ASP A 63 -20.18 16.64 1.07
N LYS A 64 -19.91 15.49 0.45
CA LYS A 64 -20.88 14.38 0.33
C LYS A 64 -20.70 13.31 1.41
N ASN A 65 -19.67 13.45 2.26
CA ASN A 65 -19.26 12.42 3.22
C ASN A 65 -19.19 11.03 2.60
N SER A 66 -18.56 10.93 1.44
CA SER A 66 -18.45 9.68 0.66
C SER A 66 -17.01 9.43 0.24
N GLU A 67 -16.70 8.17 0.02
CA GLU A 67 -15.41 7.71 -0.49
C GLU A 67 -15.58 6.95 -1.80
N ASP A 68 -14.53 6.96 -2.64
CA ASP A 68 -14.53 6.20 -3.88
C ASP A 68 -14.33 4.71 -3.53
N PRO A 69 -15.26 3.82 -3.94
CA PRO A 69 -15.15 2.40 -3.67
C PRO A 69 -14.18 1.66 -4.61
N VAL A 70 -13.51 2.37 -5.51
CA VAL A 70 -12.59 1.78 -6.50
C VAL A 70 -11.14 2.01 -6.07
N HIS A 71 -10.42 0.91 -5.92
CA HIS A 71 -9.01 0.88 -5.52
C HIS A 71 -8.09 0.55 -6.69
N SER A 72 -6.86 1.04 -6.61
CA SER A 72 -5.77 0.74 -7.53
C SER A 72 -4.72 -0.11 -6.82
N ILE A 73 -4.37 -1.28 -7.40
CA ILE A 73 -3.32 -2.15 -6.82
C ILE A 73 -2.01 -1.37 -6.57
N ARG A 74 -1.66 -0.45 -7.47
CA ARG A 74 -0.46 0.38 -7.33
C ARG A 74 -0.52 1.27 -6.08
N ARG A 75 -1.63 2.00 -5.89
CA ARG A 75 -1.77 2.94 -4.75
C ARG A 75 -1.80 2.19 -3.42
N GLN A 76 -2.49 1.04 -3.37
CA GLN A 76 -2.49 0.16 -2.20
C GLN A 76 -1.08 -0.36 -1.89
N SER A 77 -0.33 -0.76 -2.93
CA SER A 77 1.05 -1.22 -2.82
C SER A 77 2.00 -0.14 -2.30
N GLU A 78 1.85 1.11 -2.77
CA GLU A 78 2.64 2.24 -2.31
C GLU A 78 2.43 2.54 -0.81
N GLY A 79 1.18 2.42 -0.34
CA GLY A 79 0.86 2.57 1.08
C GLY A 79 1.48 1.47 1.95
N LEU A 80 1.35 0.21 1.53
CA LEU A 80 2.00 -0.93 2.18
C LEU A 80 3.53 -0.75 2.25
N TYR A 81 4.14 -0.36 1.12
CA TYR A 81 5.58 -0.10 1.04
C TYR A 81 6.03 0.92 2.09
N ALA A 82 5.35 2.06 2.16
CA ALA A 82 5.70 3.13 3.09
C ALA A 82 5.63 2.68 4.55
N ILE A 83 4.55 1.99 4.94
CA ILE A 83 4.38 1.52 6.33
C ILE A 83 5.34 0.38 6.64
N PHE A 84 5.72 -0.48 5.70
CA PHE A 84 6.75 -1.49 5.97
C PHE A 84 8.11 -0.88 6.27
N HIS A 85 8.48 0.25 5.65
CA HIS A 85 9.68 0.98 6.02
C HIS A 85 9.61 1.48 7.46
N PHE A 86 8.49 2.12 7.81
CA PHE A 86 8.25 2.57 9.18
C PHE A 86 8.34 1.42 10.18
N LEU A 87 7.63 0.31 9.96
CA LEU A 87 7.62 -0.83 10.87
C LEU A 87 9.00 -1.51 10.98
N ALA A 88 9.76 -1.59 9.89
CA ALA A 88 11.10 -2.16 9.91
C ALA A 88 12.04 -1.32 10.77
N TYR A 89 12.05 0.00 10.57
CA TYR A 89 12.82 0.94 11.38
C TYR A 89 12.44 0.86 12.87
N GLU A 90 11.15 0.90 13.18
CA GLU A 90 10.65 0.82 14.55
C GLU A 90 11.06 -0.49 15.23
N LYS A 91 10.98 -1.59 14.51
CA LYS A 91 11.39 -2.91 15.00
C LYS A 91 12.88 -2.97 15.33
N GLU A 92 13.73 -2.37 14.51
CA GLU A 92 15.18 -2.28 14.78
C GLU A 92 15.47 -1.45 16.04
N LYS A 93 14.65 -0.44 16.33
CA LYS A 93 14.75 0.37 17.55
C LYS A 93 13.99 -0.26 18.74
N GLY A 94 13.48 -1.49 18.61
CA GLY A 94 12.77 -2.21 19.69
C GLY A 94 11.34 -1.74 19.94
N ARG A 95 10.78 -0.89 19.08
CA ARG A 95 9.41 -0.38 19.19
C ARG A 95 8.45 -1.23 18.36
N LYS A 96 7.21 -1.40 18.83
CA LYS A 96 6.17 -2.22 18.21
C LYS A 96 4.91 -1.42 17.92
N HIS A 97 4.28 -1.75 16.81
CA HIS A 97 3.04 -1.11 16.37
C HIS A 97 2.02 -2.18 15.95
N PRO A 98 1.42 -2.91 16.90
CA PRO A 98 0.59 -4.08 16.61
C PRO A 98 -0.64 -3.76 15.77
N GLU A 99 -1.21 -2.55 15.89
CA GLU A 99 -2.34 -2.11 15.09
C GLU A 99 -1.97 -1.97 13.60
N TRP A 100 -0.82 -1.38 13.31
CA TRP A 100 -0.28 -1.31 11.96
C TRP A 100 0.06 -2.71 11.41
N GLU A 101 0.69 -3.55 12.21
CA GLU A 101 1.02 -4.93 11.84
C GLU A 101 -0.24 -5.72 11.44
N GLN A 102 -1.31 -5.59 12.22
CA GLN A 102 -2.59 -6.23 11.93
C GLN A 102 -3.21 -5.72 10.62
N ARG A 103 -3.20 -4.39 10.40
CA ARG A 103 -3.70 -3.79 9.16
C ARG A 103 -2.94 -4.27 7.93
N LEU A 104 -1.60 -4.26 7.98
CA LEU A 104 -0.78 -4.68 6.85
C LEU A 104 -0.92 -6.17 6.56
N LYS A 105 -0.99 -7.01 7.59
CA LYS A 105 -1.22 -8.44 7.41
C LYS A 105 -2.55 -8.71 6.73
N LYS A 106 -3.63 -8.05 7.18
CA LYS A 106 -4.95 -8.14 6.54
C LYS A 106 -4.88 -7.73 5.06
N MET A 107 -4.22 -6.61 4.75
CA MET A 107 -4.08 -6.15 3.37
C MET A 107 -3.28 -7.11 2.49
N LEU A 108 -2.20 -7.70 3.01
CA LEU A 108 -1.44 -8.70 2.27
C LEU A 108 -2.26 -9.97 2.02
N ASP A 109 -3.05 -10.41 2.99
CA ASP A 109 -3.96 -11.55 2.79
C ASP A 109 -5.03 -11.24 1.74
N MET A 110 -5.52 -9.99 1.66
CA MET A 110 -6.41 -9.53 0.58
C MET A 110 -5.69 -9.51 -0.78
N PHE A 111 -4.40 -9.14 -0.83
CA PHE A 111 -3.60 -9.23 -2.05
C PHE A 111 -3.49 -10.66 -2.55
N LEU A 112 -3.33 -11.65 -1.66
CA LEU A 112 -3.33 -13.05 -2.07
C LEU A 112 -4.65 -13.47 -2.76
N GLN A 113 -5.78 -12.90 -2.33
CA GLN A 113 -7.08 -13.16 -2.95
C GLN A 113 -7.26 -12.44 -4.31
N LEU A 114 -6.64 -11.27 -4.47
CA LEU A 114 -6.68 -10.50 -5.72
C LEU A 114 -5.76 -11.05 -6.81
N GLN A 115 -4.77 -11.87 -6.44
CA GLN A 115 -3.81 -12.40 -7.41
C GLN A 115 -4.46 -13.43 -8.34
N ASN A 116 -4.33 -13.23 -9.64
CA ASN A 116 -4.77 -14.17 -10.66
C ASN A 116 -3.89 -15.45 -10.66
N ALA A 117 -4.40 -16.52 -11.24
CA ALA A 117 -3.68 -17.79 -11.36
C ALA A 117 -2.35 -17.68 -12.10
N ASP A 118 -2.24 -16.78 -13.07
CA ASP A 118 -1.02 -16.49 -13.83
C ASP A 118 0.01 -15.63 -13.09
N GLY A 119 -0.32 -15.16 -11.89
CA GLY A 119 0.54 -14.31 -11.05
C GLY A 119 0.32 -12.82 -11.23
N SER A 120 -0.51 -12.39 -12.17
CA SER A 120 -0.86 -10.98 -12.35
C SER A 120 -1.80 -10.46 -11.27
N PHE A 121 -1.91 -9.12 -11.22
CA PHE A 121 -2.90 -8.42 -10.41
C PHE A 121 -3.79 -7.55 -11.29
N PRO A 122 -5.08 -7.41 -10.97
CA PRO A 122 -5.94 -6.45 -11.64
C PRO A 122 -5.46 -5.03 -11.33
N ARG A 123 -5.63 -4.11 -12.29
CA ARG A 123 -5.28 -2.71 -12.09
C ARG A 123 -6.20 -2.03 -11.10
N LYS A 124 -7.53 -2.30 -11.21
CA LYS A 124 -8.55 -1.70 -10.34
C LYS A 124 -9.56 -2.73 -9.86
N PHE A 125 -10.01 -2.58 -8.64
CA PHE A 125 -10.95 -3.46 -7.97
C PHE A 125 -11.77 -2.68 -6.93
N ARG A 126 -12.82 -3.31 -6.38
CA ARG A 126 -13.67 -2.74 -5.32
C ARG A 126 -13.42 -3.44 -3.98
N ASP A 127 -14.00 -2.90 -2.91
CA ASP A 127 -13.96 -3.47 -1.55
C ASP A 127 -14.43 -4.94 -1.47
N ASP A 128 -15.36 -5.33 -2.33
CA ASP A 128 -15.90 -6.69 -2.44
C ASP A 128 -15.10 -7.59 -3.40
N PHE A 129 -13.91 -7.15 -3.82
CA PHE A 129 -13.03 -7.81 -4.79
C PHE A 129 -13.58 -7.86 -6.24
N THR A 130 -14.68 -7.19 -6.53
CA THR A 130 -15.15 -7.04 -7.91
C THR A 130 -14.09 -6.32 -8.75
N ILE A 131 -13.67 -6.95 -9.85
CA ILE A 131 -12.64 -6.40 -10.73
C ILE A 131 -13.26 -5.35 -11.67
N VAL A 132 -12.71 -4.14 -11.63
CA VAL A 132 -13.11 -3.00 -12.45
C VAL A 132 -12.23 -2.87 -13.69
N ASP A 133 -10.92 -3.15 -13.55
CA ASP A 133 -9.96 -3.10 -14.66
C ASP A 133 -8.99 -4.29 -14.53
N LYS A 134 -9.04 -5.17 -15.51
CA LYS A 134 -8.25 -6.42 -15.56
C LYS A 134 -6.84 -6.23 -16.07
N SER A 135 -6.47 -5.03 -16.56
CA SER A 135 -5.15 -4.83 -17.16
C SER A 135 -4.04 -5.11 -16.13
N GLY A 136 -3.07 -5.92 -16.54
CA GLY A 136 -1.98 -6.38 -15.67
C GLY A 136 -0.81 -5.41 -15.51
N GLY A 137 -0.84 -4.25 -16.17
CA GLY A 137 0.27 -3.30 -16.23
C GLY A 137 0.72 -2.73 -14.86
N SER A 138 -0.14 -2.75 -13.84
CA SER A 138 0.21 -2.35 -12.47
C SER A 138 0.72 -3.50 -11.59
N THR A 139 0.78 -4.72 -12.11
CA THR A 139 1.25 -5.92 -11.40
C THR A 139 2.64 -5.74 -10.75
N PRO A 140 3.64 -5.07 -11.38
CA PRO A 140 4.96 -4.88 -10.78
C PRO A 140 4.91 -4.25 -9.39
N SER A 141 3.96 -3.35 -9.15
CA SER A 141 3.85 -2.62 -7.87
C SER A 141 3.55 -3.53 -6.67
N ALA A 142 2.85 -4.64 -6.88
CA ALA A 142 2.48 -5.58 -5.82
C ALA A 142 3.67 -6.46 -5.34
N THR A 143 4.71 -6.61 -6.16
CA THR A 143 5.83 -7.50 -5.86
C THR A 143 6.57 -7.08 -4.59
N LEU A 144 6.90 -5.79 -4.48
CA LEU A 144 7.72 -5.29 -3.40
C LEU A 144 7.05 -5.40 -2.02
N PRO A 145 5.79 -4.96 -1.80
CA PRO A 145 5.13 -5.16 -0.52
C PRO A 145 4.95 -6.63 -0.14
N LEU A 146 4.75 -7.54 -1.10
CA LEU A 146 4.71 -8.97 -0.82
C LEU A 146 6.05 -9.50 -0.30
N VAL A 147 7.17 -9.09 -0.92
CA VAL A 147 8.53 -9.45 -0.44
C VAL A 147 8.80 -8.85 0.94
N MET A 148 8.42 -7.59 1.16
CA MET A 148 8.57 -6.93 2.47
C MET A 148 7.71 -7.61 3.54
N GLY A 149 6.48 -7.98 3.20
CA GLY A 149 5.60 -8.76 4.07
C GLY A 149 6.20 -10.11 4.47
N TYR A 150 6.78 -10.84 3.52
CA TYR A 150 7.53 -12.06 3.83
C TYR A 150 8.71 -11.78 4.76
N LYS A 151 9.51 -10.77 4.46
CA LYS A 151 10.67 -10.41 5.32
C LYS A 151 10.25 -10.06 6.74
N TYR A 152 9.13 -9.36 6.89
CA TYR A 152 8.64 -8.89 8.19
C TYR A 152 7.93 -9.99 8.98
N PHE A 153 6.92 -10.66 8.40
CA PHE A 153 6.06 -11.64 9.05
C PHE A 153 6.56 -13.08 8.96
N LYS A 154 7.54 -13.38 8.08
CA LYS A 154 8.05 -14.74 7.79
C LYS A 154 7.00 -15.69 7.21
N ASP A 155 5.91 -15.17 6.66
CA ASP A 155 4.86 -15.95 6.02
C ASP A 155 5.22 -16.26 4.56
N LYS A 156 5.48 -17.53 4.27
CA LYS A 156 5.89 -17.99 2.94
C LYS A 156 4.86 -17.74 1.85
N ARG A 157 3.56 -17.64 2.19
CA ARG A 157 2.51 -17.36 1.21
C ARG A 157 2.78 -16.05 0.44
N TYR A 158 3.31 -15.03 1.11
CA TYR A 158 3.67 -13.76 0.48
C TYR A 158 4.86 -13.91 -0.48
N LEU A 159 5.87 -14.70 -0.09
CA LEU A 159 7.01 -14.97 -0.99
C LEU A 159 6.59 -15.77 -2.22
N ASP A 160 5.73 -16.76 -2.06
CA ASP A 160 5.25 -17.59 -3.16
C ASP A 160 4.39 -16.76 -4.12
N SER A 161 3.56 -15.86 -3.58
CA SER A 161 2.82 -14.88 -4.38
C SER A 161 3.78 -13.95 -5.15
N ALA A 162 4.80 -13.40 -4.50
CA ALA A 162 5.80 -12.55 -5.16
C ALA A 162 6.56 -13.29 -6.28
N LYS A 163 6.88 -14.57 -6.10
CA LYS A 163 7.51 -15.40 -7.13
C LYS A 163 6.60 -15.62 -8.34
N ARG A 164 5.29 -15.88 -8.11
CA ARG A 164 4.33 -15.97 -9.23
C ARG A 164 4.24 -14.66 -9.99
N THR A 165 4.23 -13.53 -9.27
CA THR A 165 4.26 -12.21 -9.89
C THR A 165 5.51 -12.02 -10.73
N ALA A 166 6.69 -12.36 -10.22
CA ALA A 166 7.95 -12.26 -10.96
C ALA A 166 7.91 -13.11 -12.24
N GLY A 167 7.41 -14.34 -12.18
CA GLY A 167 7.24 -15.20 -13.35
C GLY A 167 6.29 -14.61 -14.41
N TYR A 168 5.18 -13.97 -13.97
CA TYR A 168 4.30 -13.25 -14.87
C TYR A 168 5.03 -12.07 -15.54
N LEU A 169 5.77 -11.26 -14.78
CA LEU A 169 6.50 -10.12 -15.32
C LEU A 169 7.55 -10.54 -16.33
N GLU A 170 8.30 -11.60 -16.06
CA GLU A 170 9.30 -12.14 -16.97
C GLU A 170 8.68 -12.60 -18.29
N LYS A 171 7.61 -13.39 -18.20
CA LYS A 171 6.96 -13.97 -19.35
C LYS A 171 6.16 -12.98 -20.19
N GLU A 172 5.37 -12.11 -19.54
CA GLU A 172 4.36 -11.31 -20.25
C GLU A 172 4.82 -9.88 -20.53
N LEU A 173 5.73 -9.31 -19.71
CA LEU A 173 6.19 -7.94 -19.89
C LEU A 173 7.62 -7.86 -20.40
N ILE A 174 8.58 -8.49 -19.72
CA ILE A 174 9.99 -8.36 -20.04
C ILE A 174 10.31 -9.05 -21.37
N SER A 175 9.91 -10.31 -21.55
CA SER A 175 10.19 -11.08 -22.77
C SER A 175 9.51 -10.54 -24.02
N LYS A 176 8.38 -9.86 -23.86
CA LYS A 176 7.64 -9.24 -24.97
C LYS A 176 8.03 -7.78 -25.19
N ALA A 177 8.92 -7.23 -24.38
CA ALA A 177 9.28 -5.81 -24.35
C ALA A 177 8.04 -4.88 -24.29
N ASP A 178 6.97 -5.36 -23.69
CA ASP A 178 5.72 -4.61 -23.52
C ASP A 178 5.78 -3.80 -22.22
N TYR A 179 6.28 -2.58 -22.35
CA TYR A 179 6.42 -1.64 -21.24
C TYR A 179 5.26 -0.66 -21.14
N PHE A 180 4.21 -0.85 -21.92
CA PHE A 180 3.04 0.03 -21.86
C PHE A 180 2.26 -0.21 -20.58
N SER A 181 2.54 0.60 -19.59
CA SER A 181 1.58 0.85 -18.53
C SER A 181 0.54 1.82 -19.09
N SER A 182 -0.66 1.34 -19.34
CA SER A 182 -1.79 2.25 -19.47
C SER A 182 -1.94 2.98 -18.14
N THR A 183 -1.48 4.22 -18.11
CA THR A 183 -1.66 5.15 -17.00
C THR A 183 -3.11 5.54 -16.83
#